data_67f97bf32f36c2df954dda2a9feff7bf
#
_entry.id   67f97bf32f36c2df954dda2a9feff7bf
#
_cell.length_a   1.000
_cell.length_b   1.000
_cell.length_c   1.000
_cell.angle_alpha   90.00
_cell.angle_beta   90.00
_cell.angle_gamma   90.00
#
_symmetry.space_group_name_H-M   'P 1'
#
loop_
_entity.id
_entity.type
_entity.pdbx_description
1 polymer ?
#
loop_
_entity_poly.entity_id
_entity_poly.type
_entity_poly.pdbx_seq_one_letter_code
_entity_poly.pdbx_strand_id
1 'polypeptide(L)'
;MKELGKRLRVLRESVALSQAKLALELGTTQSSINRYENGQAAPPIDLLRKYADHFDVSMDYIFARCDNPRGKLYESKLSMPSDSPELRNFIEMCFEPGSPMNERLKETLFQMMTEGKK
;
A
#
# COMPACT_ATOMS: atom_id res chain seq x y z
N MET A 1 -11.54 -0.98 20.74
CA MET A 1 -10.68 -1.54 19.69
C MET A 1 -11.41 -2.35 18.62
N LYS A 2 -12.74 -2.27 18.58
CA LYS A 2 -13.52 -3.01 17.57
C LYS A 2 -13.23 -2.55 16.14
N GLU A 3 -13.09 -1.25 15.93
CA GLU A 3 -12.80 -0.72 14.58
C GLU A 3 -11.41 -1.15 14.09
N LEU A 4 -10.43 -1.14 14.97
CA LEU A 4 -9.09 -1.63 14.65
C LEU A 4 -9.15 -3.10 14.22
N GLY A 5 -9.83 -3.93 14.99
CA GLY A 5 -9.96 -5.36 14.69
C GLY A 5 -10.62 -5.61 13.34
N LYS A 6 -11.66 -4.86 13.01
CA LYS A 6 -12.33 -4.96 11.70
C LYS A 6 -11.40 -4.62 10.56
N ARG A 7 -10.58 -3.58 10.70
CA ARG A 7 -9.60 -3.19 9.68
C ARG A 7 -8.56 -4.28 9.47
N LEU A 8 -8.05 -4.86 10.56
CA LEU A 8 -7.07 -5.94 10.47
C LEU A 8 -7.66 -7.15 9.74
N ARG A 9 -8.90 -7.48 10.04
CA ARG A 9 -9.60 -8.60 9.39
C ARG A 9 -9.81 -8.32 7.90
N VAL A 10 -10.24 -7.13 7.54
CA VAL A 10 -10.44 -6.74 6.14
C VAL A 10 -9.14 -6.86 5.36
N LEU A 11 -8.02 -6.42 5.93
CA LEU A 11 -6.72 -6.53 5.28
C LEU A 11 -6.35 -7.99 5.03
N ARG A 12 -6.52 -8.85 6.03
CA ARG A 12 -6.22 -10.28 5.91
C ARG A 12 -7.09 -10.94 4.85
N GLU A 13 -8.39 -10.69 4.89
CA GLU A 13 -9.34 -11.28 3.95
C GLU A 13 -9.13 -10.79 2.52
N SER A 14 -8.66 -9.56 2.35
CA SER A 14 -8.42 -8.99 1.02
C SER A 14 -7.38 -9.73 0.21
N VAL A 15 -6.46 -10.44 0.89
CA VAL A 15 -5.43 -11.25 0.24
C VAL A 15 -5.65 -12.74 0.45
N ALA A 16 -6.83 -13.13 0.92
CA ALA A 16 -7.26 -14.52 1.13
C ALA A 16 -6.31 -15.32 2.05
N LEU A 17 -5.73 -14.67 3.06
CA LEU A 17 -4.89 -15.34 4.06
C LEU A 17 -5.73 -15.86 5.22
N SER A 18 -5.38 -17.04 5.72
CA SER A 18 -5.95 -17.54 6.97
C SER A 18 -5.28 -16.83 8.16
N GLN A 19 -5.94 -16.86 9.32
CA GLN A 19 -5.36 -16.33 10.54
C GLN A 19 -4.05 -17.04 10.89
N ALA A 20 -4.00 -18.36 10.68
CA ALA A 20 -2.80 -19.16 10.97
C ALA A 20 -1.62 -18.75 10.06
N LYS A 21 -1.87 -18.55 8.76
CA LYS A 21 -0.83 -18.15 7.83
C LYS A 21 -0.32 -16.75 8.14
N LEU A 22 -1.22 -15.82 8.40
CA LEU A 22 -0.82 -14.45 8.76
C LEU A 22 0.01 -14.46 10.05
N ALA A 23 -0.39 -15.26 11.03
CA ALA A 23 0.35 -15.39 12.29
C ALA A 23 1.80 -15.84 12.04
N LEU A 24 2.00 -16.81 11.16
CA LEU A 24 3.34 -17.26 10.78
C LEU A 24 4.16 -16.14 10.17
N GLU A 25 3.57 -15.38 9.25
CA GLU A 25 4.26 -14.29 8.56
C GLU A 25 4.61 -13.14 9.49
N LEU A 26 3.77 -12.86 10.47
CA LEU A 26 3.99 -11.76 11.43
C LEU A 26 4.74 -12.20 12.68
N GLY A 27 5.02 -13.49 12.84
CA GLY A 27 5.75 -13.99 14.00
C GLY A 27 4.93 -14.02 15.29
N THR A 28 3.64 -14.27 15.18
CA THR A 28 2.72 -14.37 16.32
C THR A 28 1.90 -15.65 16.24
N THR A 29 0.86 -15.78 17.05
CA THR A 29 0.00 -16.96 17.07
C THR A 29 -1.35 -16.69 16.45
N GLN A 30 -2.01 -17.74 15.94
CA GLN A 30 -3.35 -17.63 15.40
C GLN A 30 -4.34 -17.13 16.46
N SER A 31 -4.20 -17.59 17.69
CA SER A 31 -5.06 -17.16 18.80
C SER A 31 -4.97 -15.64 19.02
N SER A 32 -3.75 -15.10 18.93
CA SER A 32 -3.53 -13.67 19.07
C SER A 32 -4.22 -12.90 17.94
N ILE A 33 -4.04 -13.34 16.69
CA ILE A 33 -4.68 -12.71 15.52
C ILE A 33 -6.20 -12.71 15.70
N ASN A 34 -6.78 -13.83 16.10
CA ASN A 34 -8.21 -13.95 16.34
C ASN A 34 -8.70 -12.94 17.38
N ARG A 35 -8.00 -12.80 18.49
CA ARG A 35 -8.36 -11.86 19.55
C ARG A 35 -8.28 -10.41 19.10
N TYR A 36 -7.26 -10.08 18.32
CA TYR A 36 -7.13 -8.73 17.76
C TYR A 36 -8.27 -8.40 16.81
N GLU A 37 -8.61 -9.32 15.91
CA GLU A 37 -9.69 -9.12 14.93
C GLU A 37 -11.06 -9.00 15.59
N ASN A 38 -11.26 -9.68 16.70
CA ASN A 38 -12.53 -9.64 17.44
C ASN A 38 -12.60 -8.49 18.47
N GLY A 39 -11.55 -7.70 18.58
CA GLY A 39 -11.52 -6.58 19.52
C GLY A 39 -11.34 -6.99 20.97
N GLN A 40 -10.92 -8.23 21.24
CA GLN A 40 -10.71 -8.76 22.59
C GLN A 40 -9.38 -8.35 23.19
N ALA A 41 -8.43 -7.97 22.35
CA ALA A 41 -7.11 -7.55 22.77
C ALA A 41 -6.58 -6.52 21.78
N ALA A 42 -5.70 -5.64 22.25
CA ALA A 42 -5.01 -4.68 21.40
C ALA A 42 -3.66 -5.25 20.97
N PRO A 43 -3.31 -5.19 19.67
CA PRO A 43 -1.99 -5.63 19.22
C PRO A 43 -0.90 -4.74 19.80
N PRO A 44 0.28 -5.30 20.12
CA PRO A 44 1.43 -4.46 20.44
C PRO A 44 1.83 -3.56 19.27
N ILE A 45 2.46 -2.43 19.59
CA ILE A 45 2.88 -1.45 18.58
C ILE A 45 3.77 -2.10 17.51
N ASP A 46 4.70 -2.94 17.93
CA ASP A 46 5.59 -3.65 17.00
C ASP A 46 4.82 -4.52 16.01
N LEU A 47 3.76 -5.17 16.47
CA LEU A 47 2.93 -6.02 15.61
C LEU A 47 2.10 -5.17 14.66
N LEU A 48 1.56 -4.04 15.13
CA LEU A 48 0.84 -3.09 14.27
C LEU A 48 1.74 -2.58 13.15
N ARG A 49 2.99 -2.29 13.46
CA ARG A 49 3.97 -1.88 12.48
C ARG A 49 4.19 -2.98 11.42
N LYS A 50 4.27 -4.22 11.85
CA LYS A 50 4.38 -5.36 10.93
C LYS A 50 3.17 -5.47 10.01
N TYR A 51 1.96 -5.25 10.54
CA TYR A 51 0.75 -5.20 9.72
C TYR A 51 0.84 -4.11 8.67
N ALA A 52 1.22 -2.90 9.08
CA ALA A 52 1.32 -1.77 8.17
C ALA A 52 2.33 -2.03 7.07
N ASP A 53 3.47 -2.60 7.40
CA ASP A 53 4.52 -2.90 6.42
C ASP A 53 4.12 -4.07 5.51
N HIS A 54 3.51 -5.10 6.06
CA HIS A 54 3.11 -6.29 5.31
C HIS A 54 2.04 -5.97 4.25
N PHE A 55 1.07 -5.15 4.61
CA PHE A 55 -0.03 -4.80 3.71
C PHE A 55 0.18 -3.46 3.00
N ASP A 56 1.28 -2.77 3.30
CA ASP A 56 1.59 -1.43 2.78
C ASP A 56 0.41 -0.47 2.97
N VAL A 57 -0.04 -0.35 4.19
CA VAL A 57 -1.11 0.58 4.58
C VAL A 57 -0.61 1.51 5.67
N SER A 58 -1.27 2.67 5.81
CA SER A 58 -0.91 3.62 6.86
C SER A 58 -1.45 3.17 8.22
N MET A 59 -0.81 3.64 9.29
CA MET A 59 -1.31 3.42 10.64
C MET A 59 -2.65 4.12 10.84
N ASP A 60 -2.87 5.25 10.21
CA ASP A 60 -4.16 5.96 10.27
C ASP A 60 -5.30 5.11 9.73
N TYR A 61 -5.05 4.37 8.64
CA TYR A 61 -6.05 3.44 8.11
C TYR A 61 -6.33 2.32 9.11
N ILE A 62 -5.28 1.73 9.69
CA ILE A 62 -5.43 0.63 10.67
C ILE A 62 -6.23 1.10 11.88
N PHE A 63 -5.98 2.32 12.36
CA PHE A 63 -6.72 2.89 13.50
C PHE A 63 -8.07 3.46 13.11
N ALA A 64 -8.50 3.28 11.86
CA ALA A 64 -9.78 3.77 11.34
C ALA A 64 -9.96 5.29 11.46
N ARG A 65 -8.86 6.03 11.40
CA ARG A 65 -8.86 7.50 11.38
C ARG A 65 -9.12 8.05 9.99
N CYS A 66 -8.91 7.24 8.97
CA CYS A 66 -9.26 7.56 7.58
C CYS A 66 -9.69 6.28 6.87
N ASP A 67 -10.36 6.43 5.73
CA ASP A 67 -10.81 5.29 4.92
C ASP A 67 -9.86 4.96 3.78
N ASN A 68 -8.82 5.76 3.58
CA ASN A 68 -7.87 5.58 2.50
C ASN A 68 -6.64 4.82 3.00
N PRO A 69 -6.35 3.62 2.47
CA PRO A 69 -5.25 2.79 2.96
C PRO A 69 -3.88 3.19 2.40
N ARG A 70 -3.55 4.47 2.36
CA ARG A 70 -2.30 4.98 1.78
C ARG A 70 -1.06 4.47 2.50
N GLY A 71 -0.34 3.53 1.89
CA GLY A 71 0.96 3.10 2.36
C GLY A 71 2.07 4.01 1.83
N LYS A 72 3.30 3.71 2.22
CA LYS A 72 4.48 4.49 1.82
C LYS A 72 4.69 4.53 0.31
N LEU A 73 4.48 3.39 -0.35
CA LEU A 73 4.65 3.30 -1.80
C LEU A 73 3.64 4.17 -2.53
N TYR A 74 2.41 4.22 -2.03
CA TYR A 74 1.37 5.02 -2.62
C TYR A 74 1.69 6.51 -2.52
N GLU A 75 2.13 6.98 -1.35
CA GLU A 75 2.50 8.38 -1.15
C GLU A 75 3.69 8.79 -2.02
N SER A 76 4.68 7.92 -2.16
CA SER A 76 5.83 8.17 -3.01
C SER A 76 5.42 8.42 -4.46
N LYS A 77 4.44 7.68 -4.96
CA LYS A 77 3.92 7.87 -6.32
C LYS A 77 3.16 9.19 -6.47
N LEU A 78 2.41 9.59 -5.44
CA LEU A 78 1.60 10.80 -5.47
C LEU A 78 2.40 12.07 -5.20
N SER A 79 3.57 11.96 -4.62
CA SER A 79 4.41 13.13 -4.31
C SER A 79 5.05 13.75 -5.54
N MET A 80 5.06 13.07 -6.69
CA MET A 80 5.64 13.57 -7.92
C MET A 80 4.55 14.20 -8.80
N PRO A 81 4.66 15.52 -9.12
CA PRO A 81 3.73 16.13 -10.05
C PRO A 81 3.81 15.46 -11.43
N SER A 82 2.66 15.22 -12.05
CA SER A 82 2.57 14.44 -13.27
C SER A 82 3.21 15.11 -14.49
N ASP A 83 3.52 16.40 -14.40
CA ASP A 83 4.13 17.17 -15.49
C ASP A 83 5.44 17.85 -15.08
N SER A 84 6.07 17.37 -13.99
CA SER A 84 7.34 17.96 -13.54
C SER A 84 8.47 17.64 -14.53
N PRO A 85 9.41 18.59 -14.74
CA PRO A 85 10.58 18.33 -15.58
C PRO A 85 11.42 17.16 -15.07
N GLU A 86 11.50 16.96 -13.75
CA GLU A 86 12.24 15.87 -13.16
C GLU A 86 11.63 14.52 -13.54
N LEU A 87 10.32 14.40 -13.53
CA LEU A 87 9.65 13.16 -13.92
C LEU A 87 9.84 12.87 -15.40
N ARG A 88 9.77 13.90 -16.25
CA ARG A 88 10.05 13.74 -17.68
C ARG A 88 11.48 13.29 -17.91
N ASN A 89 12.43 13.89 -17.23
CA ASN A 89 13.83 13.50 -17.33
C ASN A 89 14.03 12.05 -16.87
N PHE A 90 13.35 11.65 -15.78
CA PHE A 90 13.41 10.30 -15.29
C PHE A 90 12.92 9.31 -16.35
N ILE A 91 11.77 9.61 -16.98
CA ILE A 91 11.22 8.75 -18.04
C ILE A 91 12.18 8.69 -19.23
N GLU A 92 12.77 9.82 -19.63
CA GLU A 92 13.76 9.85 -20.71
C GLU A 92 14.97 8.98 -20.40
N MET A 93 15.43 8.98 -19.16
CA MET A 93 16.56 8.16 -18.73
C MET A 93 16.27 6.67 -18.74
N CYS A 94 15.01 6.28 -18.51
CA CYS A 94 14.61 4.88 -18.46
C CYS A 94 14.49 4.24 -19.84
N PHE A 95 14.40 5.04 -20.90
CA PHE A 95 14.21 4.54 -22.26
C PHE A 95 15.32 4.99 -23.18
N GLU A 96 15.79 4.09 -24.04
CA GLU A 96 16.80 4.43 -25.03
C GLU A 96 16.25 5.42 -26.05
N PRO A 97 16.95 6.57 -26.28
CA PRO A 97 16.50 7.53 -27.28
C PRO A 97 16.52 6.94 -28.69
N GLY A 98 15.51 7.28 -29.47
CA GLY A 98 15.46 6.88 -30.87
C GLY A 98 14.85 5.52 -31.16
N SER A 99 14.49 4.73 -30.16
CA SER A 99 13.77 3.49 -30.37
C SER A 99 12.29 3.79 -30.64
N PRO A 100 11.69 3.30 -31.75
CA PRO A 100 10.26 3.52 -31.99
C PRO A 100 9.37 2.98 -30.89
N MET A 101 9.77 1.88 -30.27
CA MET A 101 9.01 1.28 -29.18
C MET A 101 9.07 2.16 -27.93
N ASN A 102 10.20 2.75 -27.67
CA ASN A 102 10.36 3.66 -26.52
C ASN A 102 9.53 4.93 -26.67
N GLU A 103 9.44 5.47 -27.87
CA GLU A 103 8.61 6.65 -28.14
C GLU A 103 7.15 6.37 -27.85
N ARG A 104 6.65 5.21 -28.27
CA ARG A 104 5.28 4.80 -27.98
C ARG A 104 5.01 4.65 -26.49
N LEU A 105 5.95 4.03 -25.78
CA LEU A 105 5.82 3.84 -24.32
C LEU A 105 5.85 5.18 -23.60
N LYS A 106 6.72 6.10 -24.00
CA LYS A 106 6.78 7.45 -23.45
C LYS A 106 5.47 8.18 -23.64
N GLU A 107 4.94 8.18 -24.85
CA GLU A 107 3.67 8.84 -25.16
C GLU A 107 2.54 8.27 -24.31
N THR A 108 2.47 6.94 -24.20
CA THR A 108 1.47 6.27 -23.35
C THR A 108 1.59 6.69 -21.90
N LEU A 109 2.80 6.71 -21.36
CA LEU A 109 3.04 7.12 -19.98
C LEU A 109 2.65 8.58 -19.74
N PHE A 110 3.01 9.46 -20.66
CA PHE A 110 2.64 10.88 -20.56
C PHE A 110 1.13 11.08 -20.64
N GLN A 111 0.45 10.34 -21.52
CA GLN A 111 -1.01 10.38 -21.59
C GLN A 111 -1.66 9.90 -20.29
N MET A 112 -1.19 8.81 -19.73
CA MET A 112 -1.72 8.29 -18.46
C MET A 112 -1.52 9.29 -17.33
N MET A 113 -0.39 9.97 -17.29
CA MET A 113 -0.12 11.00 -16.29
C MET A 113 -1.03 12.21 -16.48
N THR A 114 -1.28 12.62 -17.72
CA THR A 114 -2.16 13.74 -18.02
C THR A 114 -3.61 13.40 -17.67
N GLU A 115 -4.07 12.20 -18.00
CA GLU A 115 -5.42 11.75 -17.66
C GLU A 115 -5.62 11.60 -16.16
N GLY A 116 -4.57 11.26 -15.42
CA GLY A 116 -4.63 11.13 -13.97
C GLY A 116 -4.78 12.45 -13.22
N LYS A 117 -4.78 13.57 -13.91
CA LYS A 117 -4.86 14.92 -13.30
C LYS A 117 -6.28 15.38 -12.98
N LYS A 118 -7.26 14.62 -13.31
CA LYS A 118 -8.65 15.04 -13.08
C LYS A 118 -9.04 15.05 -11.61
#